data_8ecdcaf9a6ff953e22aaf0d41480931a
#
_entry.id   8ecdcaf9a6ff953e22aaf0d41480931a
#
_cell.length_a   1.000
_cell.length_b   1.000
_cell.length_c   1.000
_cell.angle_alpha   90.00
_cell.angle_beta   90.00
_cell.angle_gamma   90.00
#
_symmetry.space_group_name_H-M   'P 1'
#
loop_
_entity.id
_entity.type
_entity.pdbx_description
1 polymer ?
#
loop_
_entity_poly.entity_id
_entity_poly.type
_entity_poly.pdbx_seq_one_letter_code
_entity_poly.pdbx_strand_id
1 'polypeptide(L)'
;MDISHTLEPASDQLDAVELIGGPRTFTIASVSKGTPEQPVEIHLDGFPRPWRPGKSMRRVLAAAWGTDASVYAGRRVTLYCDPAVRFGTDVVGGTRISHLSHIPKRLSVPLLVSRGKSATFTVDPLPDQAPEAHPEPSAEQIAECADRAVLRGWWRTSGADTRALIQALIDELHTAEEPTDGH
;
A
#
# COMPACT_ATOMS: atom_id res chain seq x y z
N MET A 1 -23.84 -16.54 19.81
CA MET A 1 -22.40 -16.74 20.04
C MET A 1 -21.71 -16.21 18.79
N ASP A 2 -20.93 -15.17 18.94
CA ASP A 2 -20.13 -14.60 17.83
C ASP A 2 -18.85 -15.43 17.68
N ILE A 3 -18.60 -15.94 16.46
CA ILE A 3 -17.42 -16.77 16.15
C ILE A 3 -16.36 -15.99 15.36
N SER A 4 -16.54 -14.68 15.13
CA SER A 4 -15.66 -13.86 14.30
C SER A 4 -14.19 -13.96 14.72
N HIS A 5 -13.92 -13.98 16.02
CA HIS A 5 -12.55 -14.12 16.56
C HIS A 5 -11.89 -15.47 16.25
N THR A 6 -12.69 -16.51 15.92
CA THR A 6 -12.14 -17.82 15.55
C THR A 6 -11.75 -17.90 14.08
N LEU A 7 -12.16 -16.91 13.30
CA LEU A 7 -11.88 -16.81 11.85
C LEU A 7 -10.65 -15.93 11.57
N GLU A 8 -10.14 -15.22 12.58
CA GLU A 8 -8.94 -14.42 12.45
C GLU A 8 -7.74 -15.33 12.17
N PRO A 9 -6.93 -15.00 11.14
CA PRO A 9 -5.71 -15.74 10.87
C PRO A 9 -4.76 -15.67 12.07
N ALA A 10 -4.22 -16.80 12.48
CA ALA A 10 -3.23 -16.87 13.55
C ALA A 10 -1.84 -16.28 13.15
N SER A 11 -1.66 -15.94 11.89
CA SER A 11 -0.42 -15.39 11.35
C SER A 11 -0.27 -13.90 11.64
N ASP A 12 0.96 -13.47 11.90
CA ASP A 12 1.35 -12.07 12.09
C ASP A 12 1.77 -11.36 10.79
N GLN A 13 1.51 -11.98 9.64
CA GLN A 13 1.81 -11.45 8.31
C GLN A 13 0.66 -11.72 7.32
N LEU A 14 0.70 -11.07 6.14
CA LEU A 14 -0.18 -11.39 5.03
C LEU A 14 0.20 -12.77 4.47
N ASP A 15 -0.72 -13.70 4.56
CA ASP A 15 -0.55 -15.08 4.09
C ASP A 15 -1.13 -15.30 2.70
N ALA A 16 -0.61 -16.33 2.02
CA ALA A 16 -1.09 -16.72 0.70
C ALA A 16 -2.57 -17.13 0.70
N VAL A 17 -3.07 -17.68 1.82
CA VAL A 17 -4.46 -18.11 1.97
C VAL A 17 -5.44 -16.93 1.82
N GLU A 18 -5.05 -15.73 2.21
CA GLU A 18 -5.88 -14.51 2.10
C GLU A 18 -6.03 -14.02 0.66
N LEU A 19 -5.22 -14.57 -0.25
CA LEU A 19 -5.22 -14.29 -1.68
C LEU A 19 -5.84 -15.42 -2.52
N ILE A 20 -6.42 -16.44 -1.90
CA ILE A 20 -7.09 -17.55 -2.62
C ILE A 20 -8.28 -17.04 -3.43
N GLY A 21 -8.97 -16.00 -2.94
CA GLY A 21 -10.09 -15.36 -3.64
C GLY A 21 -9.70 -14.59 -4.92
N GLY A 22 -8.40 -14.48 -5.21
CA GLY A 22 -7.86 -13.81 -6.38
C GLY A 22 -6.78 -12.79 -6.06
N PRO A 23 -6.11 -12.26 -7.10
CA PRO A 23 -5.09 -11.24 -6.92
C PRO A 23 -5.65 -9.97 -6.28
N ARG A 24 -4.87 -9.36 -5.37
CA ARG A 24 -5.23 -8.09 -4.73
C ARG A 24 -4.11 -7.08 -4.92
N THR A 25 -4.49 -5.85 -5.24
CA THR A 25 -3.57 -4.72 -5.34
C THR A 25 -3.53 -3.96 -4.03
N PHE A 26 -2.32 -3.67 -3.57
CA PHE A 26 -2.05 -2.91 -2.36
C PHE A 26 -1.17 -1.72 -2.67
N THR A 27 -1.34 -0.63 -1.93
CA THR A 27 -0.38 0.47 -1.86
C THR A 27 0.57 0.21 -0.70
N ILE A 28 1.86 0.44 -0.91
CA ILE A 28 2.87 0.30 0.14
C ILE A 28 2.85 1.54 1.01
N ALA A 29 2.53 1.41 2.29
CA ALA A 29 2.57 2.49 3.26
C ALA A 29 4.01 2.79 3.71
N SER A 30 4.76 1.73 4.05
CA SER A 30 6.14 1.84 4.49
C SER A 30 6.88 0.50 4.37
N VAL A 31 8.20 0.55 4.50
CA VAL A 31 9.05 -0.64 4.59
C VAL A 31 9.89 -0.55 5.85
N SER A 32 9.96 -1.63 6.59
CA SER A 32 10.75 -1.74 7.82
C SER A 32 11.65 -2.98 7.82
N LYS A 33 12.59 -2.98 8.73
CA LYS A 33 13.47 -4.13 8.97
C LYS A 33 12.72 -5.16 9.81
N GLY A 34 12.68 -6.39 9.32
CA GLY A 34 12.12 -7.54 10.03
C GLY A 34 13.16 -8.35 10.78
N THR A 35 12.89 -9.66 10.90
CA THR A 35 13.78 -10.64 11.58
C THR A 35 14.91 -11.12 10.66
N PRO A 36 15.94 -11.80 11.18
CA PRO A 36 17.01 -12.37 10.34
C PRO A 36 16.48 -13.33 9.26
N GLU A 37 15.43 -14.10 9.55
CA GLU A 37 14.79 -15.04 8.63
C GLU A 37 13.94 -14.34 7.59
N GLN A 38 13.24 -13.28 7.99
CA GLN A 38 12.36 -12.45 7.16
C GLN A 38 12.77 -10.97 7.27
N PRO A 39 13.89 -10.57 6.63
CA PRO A 39 14.56 -9.30 6.93
C PRO A 39 13.85 -8.05 6.42
N VAL A 40 12.74 -8.19 5.69
CA VAL A 40 12.00 -7.06 5.12
C VAL A 40 10.52 -7.22 5.43
N GLU A 41 9.94 -6.22 6.03
CA GLU A 41 8.50 -6.07 6.26
C GLU A 41 7.96 -4.92 5.44
N ILE A 42 6.95 -5.19 4.64
CA ILE A 42 6.26 -4.19 3.82
C ILE A 42 4.87 -3.99 4.40
N HIS A 43 4.64 -2.81 4.95
CA HIS A 43 3.33 -2.42 5.46
C HIS A 43 2.46 -1.94 4.30
N LEU A 44 1.24 -2.44 4.25
CA LEU A 44 0.30 -2.21 3.16
C LEU A 44 -0.85 -1.35 3.65
N ASP A 45 -1.25 -0.34 2.87
CA ASP A 45 -2.38 0.52 3.22
C ASP A 45 -3.66 -0.29 3.34
N GLY A 46 -4.40 -0.05 4.43
CA GLY A 46 -5.66 -0.72 4.69
C GLY A 46 -5.54 -2.20 5.04
N PHE A 47 -4.33 -2.71 5.30
CA PHE A 47 -4.12 -4.07 5.75
C PHE A 47 -3.36 -4.11 7.09
N PRO A 48 -3.88 -4.81 8.12
CA PRO A 48 -3.37 -4.67 9.49
C PRO A 48 -2.02 -5.35 9.75
N ARG A 49 -1.60 -6.26 8.87
CA ARG A 49 -0.39 -7.06 9.03
C ARG A 49 0.59 -6.81 7.89
N PRO A 50 1.92 -6.83 8.13
CA PRO A 50 2.90 -6.63 7.07
C PRO A 50 2.93 -7.82 6.10
N TRP A 51 3.30 -7.54 4.86
CA TRP A 51 3.75 -8.55 3.93
C TRP A 51 5.27 -8.75 4.07
N ARG A 52 5.70 -9.99 4.26
CA ARG A 52 7.10 -10.38 4.35
C ARG A 52 7.51 -11.13 3.09
N PRO A 53 8.03 -10.45 2.07
CA PRO A 53 8.39 -11.06 0.80
C PRO A 53 9.55 -12.06 0.95
N GLY A 54 9.38 -13.25 0.41
CA GLY A 54 10.46 -14.22 0.28
C GLY A 54 11.58 -13.72 -0.63
N LYS A 55 12.75 -14.34 -0.58
CA LYS A 55 13.98 -13.90 -1.26
C LYS A 55 13.77 -13.65 -2.76
N SER A 56 12.96 -14.48 -3.44
CA SER A 56 12.64 -14.32 -4.86
C SER A 56 11.86 -13.04 -5.12
N MET A 57 10.86 -12.74 -4.30
CA MET A 57 10.05 -11.53 -4.44
C MET A 57 10.83 -10.27 -4.09
N ARG A 58 11.73 -10.33 -3.10
CA ARG A 58 12.67 -9.21 -2.82
C ARG A 58 13.59 -8.91 -4.01
N ARG A 59 14.05 -9.93 -4.74
CA ARG A 59 14.81 -9.74 -5.98
C ARG A 59 14.00 -9.09 -7.08
N VAL A 60 12.72 -9.43 -7.19
CA VAL A 60 11.79 -8.80 -8.15
C VAL A 60 11.61 -7.32 -7.81
N LEU A 61 11.35 -6.99 -6.55
CA LEU A 61 11.22 -5.60 -6.09
C LEU A 61 12.50 -4.80 -6.35
N ALA A 62 13.67 -5.37 -6.02
CA ALA A 62 14.95 -4.71 -6.25
C ALA A 62 15.25 -4.51 -7.75
N ALA A 63 14.86 -5.45 -8.61
CA ALA A 63 15.01 -5.32 -10.06
C ALA A 63 14.06 -4.25 -10.65
N ALA A 64 12.88 -4.09 -10.05
CA ALA A 64 11.88 -3.12 -10.48
C ALA A 64 12.16 -1.70 -9.99
N TRP A 65 12.56 -1.55 -8.73
CA TRP A 65 12.59 -0.27 -8.03
C TRP A 65 13.93 0.09 -7.41
N GLY A 66 14.92 -0.79 -7.51
CA GLY A 66 16.22 -0.60 -6.86
C GLY A 66 16.26 -1.22 -5.46
N THR A 67 17.44 -1.13 -4.82
CA THR A 67 17.69 -1.72 -3.50
C THR A 67 17.39 -0.78 -2.34
N ASP A 68 17.13 0.49 -2.62
CA ASP A 68 16.70 1.47 -1.61
C ASP A 68 15.20 1.33 -1.35
N ALA A 69 14.85 0.74 -0.21
CA ALA A 69 13.47 0.52 0.15
C ALA A 69 12.70 1.80 0.54
N SER A 70 13.39 2.92 0.76
CA SER A 70 12.75 4.20 1.08
C SER A 70 11.85 4.71 -0.08
N VAL A 71 12.19 4.33 -1.32
CA VAL A 71 11.41 4.73 -2.50
C VAL A 71 10.19 3.84 -2.77
N TYR A 72 9.94 2.81 -1.95
CA TYR A 72 8.82 1.89 -2.18
C TYR A 72 7.49 2.46 -1.66
N ALA A 73 7.52 3.34 -0.66
CA ALA A 73 6.32 3.97 -0.13
C ALA A 73 5.53 4.70 -1.23
N GLY A 74 4.21 4.53 -1.22
CA GLY A 74 3.30 5.07 -2.23
C GLY A 74 3.23 4.25 -3.53
N ARG A 75 4.12 3.27 -3.75
CA ARG A 75 4.06 2.38 -4.90
C ARG A 75 3.06 1.27 -4.68
N ARG A 76 2.53 0.72 -5.78
CA ARG A 76 1.50 -0.32 -5.72
C ARG A 76 2.04 -1.66 -6.20
N VAL A 77 1.58 -2.72 -5.53
CA VAL A 77 1.92 -4.10 -5.83
C VAL A 77 0.66 -4.95 -5.87
N THR A 78 0.52 -5.78 -6.90
CA THR A 78 -0.53 -6.80 -6.96
C THR A 78 0.06 -8.14 -6.55
N LEU A 79 -0.50 -8.71 -5.49
CA LEU A 79 -0.12 -10.00 -4.94
C LEU A 79 -1.17 -11.07 -5.27
N TYR A 80 -0.73 -12.29 -5.48
CA TYR A 80 -1.58 -13.46 -5.67
C TYR A 80 -1.03 -14.66 -4.92
N CYS A 81 -1.90 -15.64 -4.67
CA CYS A 81 -1.53 -16.95 -4.13
C CYS A 81 -0.97 -17.84 -5.24
N ASP A 82 0.29 -18.25 -5.13
CA ASP A 82 0.86 -19.29 -5.98
C ASP A 82 0.86 -20.61 -5.19
N PRO A 83 -0.03 -21.55 -5.53
CA PRO A 83 -0.14 -22.81 -4.80
C PRO A 83 1.07 -23.73 -4.99
N ALA A 84 1.93 -23.48 -5.99
CA ALA A 84 3.11 -24.29 -6.27
C ALA A 84 4.33 -23.95 -5.41
N VAL A 85 4.24 -22.90 -4.59
CA VAL A 85 5.35 -22.52 -3.69
C VAL A 85 5.55 -23.58 -2.62
N ARG A 86 6.81 -23.98 -2.46
CA ARG A 86 7.24 -25.02 -1.50
C ARG A 86 8.08 -24.40 -0.39
N PHE A 87 7.92 -24.96 0.80
CA PHE A 87 8.83 -24.79 1.90
C PHE A 87 9.43 -26.16 2.28
N GLY A 88 10.71 -26.35 1.95
CA GLY A 88 11.32 -27.69 2.02
C GLY A 88 10.65 -28.65 1.02
N THR A 89 10.10 -29.75 1.52
CA THR A 89 9.35 -30.76 0.74
C THR A 89 7.87 -30.42 0.59
N ASP A 90 7.33 -29.56 1.45
CA ASP A 90 5.90 -29.30 1.54
C ASP A 90 5.43 -28.22 0.56
N VAL A 91 4.30 -28.45 -0.05
CA VAL A 91 3.61 -27.50 -0.93
C VAL A 91 2.68 -26.68 -0.05
N VAL A 92 3.16 -25.50 0.38
CA VAL A 92 2.43 -24.66 1.35
C VAL A 92 1.73 -23.47 0.69
N GLY A 93 2.02 -23.23 -0.60
CA GLY A 93 1.61 -22.01 -1.25
C GLY A 93 2.45 -20.81 -0.83
N GLY A 94 2.36 -19.71 -1.55
CA GLY A 94 3.09 -18.49 -1.22
C GLY A 94 2.59 -17.27 -1.97
N THR A 95 2.90 -16.11 -1.41
CA THR A 95 2.59 -14.84 -2.06
C THR A 95 3.56 -14.54 -3.18
N ARG A 96 3.03 -14.17 -4.36
CA ARG A 96 3.79 -13.77 -5.55
C ARG A 96 3.29 -12.44 -6.07
N ILE A 97 4.18 -11.73 -6.77
CA ILE A 97 3.89 -10.47 -7.45
C ILE A 97 3.43 -10.77 -8.87
N SER A 98 2.28 -10.23 -9.27
CA SER A 98 1.82 -10.26 -10.67
C SER A 98 2.05 -8.95 -11.38
N HIS A 99 1.82 -7.81 -10.69
CA HIS A 99 1.96 -6.48 -11.26
C HIS A 99 2.66 -5.53 -10.29
N LEU A 100 3.37 -4.54 -10.86
CA LEU A 100 4.01 -3.45 -10.11
C LEU A 100 3.75 -2.11 -10.78
N SER A 101 3.50 -1.08 -9.99
CA SER A 101 3.49 0.30 -10.48
C SER A 101 4.92 0.80 -10.73
N HIS A 102 5.05 1.93 -11.41
CA HIS A 102 6.33 2.59 -11.67
C HIS A 102 7.36 1.69 -12.40
N ILE A 103 6.87 0.80 -13.25
CA ILE A 103 7.69 0.09 -14.23
C ILE A 103 7.14 0.39 -15.64
N PRO A 104 7.99 0.78 -16.60
CA PRO A 104 7.53 1.26 -17.91
C PRO A 104 7.02 0.14 -18.83
N LYS A 105 7.41 -1.09 -18.57
CA LYS A 105 7.09 -2.27 -19.37
C LYS A 105 7.19 -3.54 -18.54
N ARG A 106 6.73 -4.66 -19.10
CA ARG A 106 6.88 -5.98 -18.49
C ARG A 106 8.34 -6.24 -18.10
N LEU A 107 8.52 -6.59 -16.83
CA LEU A 107 9.81 -6.90 -16.23
C LEU A 107 10.00 -8.42 -16.21
N SER A 108 11.14 -8.89 -16.69
CA SER A 108 11.55 -10.29 -16.65
C SER A 108 12.77 -10.45 -15.76
N VAL A 109 12.63 -11.22 -14.69
CA VAL A 109 13.69 -11.41 -13.69
C VAL A 109 14.08 -12.89 -13.64
N PRO A 110 15.34 -13.23 -13.90
CA PRO A 110 15.82 -14.59 -13.71
C PRO A 110 15.88 -14.93 -12.23
N LEU A 111 15.13 -15.93 -11.82
CA LEU A 111 15.11 -16.42 -10.44
C LEU A 111 15.64 -17.84 -10.38
N LEU A 112 16.43 -18.14 -9.35
CA LEU A 112 16.82 -19.52 -9.05
C LEU A 112 15.62 -20.25 -8.42
N VAL A 113 15.11 -21.25 -9.10
CA VAL A 113 13.98 -22.07 -8.65
C VAL A 113 14.46 -23.25 -7.80
N SER A 114 15.60 -23.84 -8.18
CA SER A 114 16.30 -24.88 -7.42
C SER A 114 17.79 -24.84 -7.76
N ARG A 115 18.60 -25.66 -7.05
CA ARG A 115 20.05 -25.75 -7.31
C ARG A 115 20.30 -26.03 -8.79
N GLY A 116 20.91 -25.06 -9.52
CA GLY A 116 21.24 -25.18 -10.93
C GLY A 116 20.10 -24.98 -11.94
N LYS A 117 18.87 -24.66 -11.49
CA LYS A 117 17.74 -24.34 -12.38
C LYS A 117 17.26 -22.92 -12.14
N SER A 118 17.32 -22.11 -13.19
CA SER A 118 16.72 -20.77 -13.23
C SER A 118 15.43 -20.80 -14.04
N ALA A 119 14.45 -20.01 -13.62
CA ALA A 119 13.26 -19.71 -14.41
C ALA A 119 13.07 -18.19 -14.50
N THR A 120 12.56 -17.75 -15.61
CA THR A 120 12.22 -16.33 -15.78
C THR A 120 10.88 -16.07 -15.10
N PHE A 121 10.89 -15.15 -14.14
CA PHE A 121 9.70 -14.64 -13.49
C PHE A 121 9.31 -13.32 -14.13
N THR A 122 8.05 -13.18 -14.55
CA THR A 122 7.56 -11.98 -15.23
C THR A 122 6.58 -11.22 -14.37
N VAL A 123 6.68 -9.90 -14.42
CA VAL A 123 5.79 -8.97 -13.73
C VAL A 123 5.30 -7.94 -14.73
N ASP A 124 4.01 -7.71 -14.76
CA ASP A 124 3.40 -6.72 -15.64
C ASP A 124 3.29 -5.35 -14.96
N PRO A 125 3.34 -4.25 -15.75
CA PRO A 125 3.10 -2.94 -15.21
C PRO A 125 1.66 -2.82 -14.73
N LEU A 126 1.47 -2.29 -13.51
CA LEU A 126 0.18 -1.77 -13.08
C LEU A 126 -0.06 -0.47 -13.84
N PRO A 127 -1.21 -0.32 -14.52
CA PRO A 127 -1.63 0.97 -15.02
C PRO A 127 -1.56 1.98 -13.88
N ASP A 128 -1.07 3.19 -14.16
CA ASP A 128 -1.23 4.27 -13.21
C ASP A 128 -2.72 4.38 -12.94
N GLN A 129 -3.11 4.08 -11.69
CA GLN A 129 -4.43 4.44 -11.25
C GLN A 129 -4.42 5.96 -11.31
N ALA A 130 -5.21 6.53 -12.24
CA ALA A 130 -5.61 7.92 -12.08
C ALA A 130 -5.96 8.07 -10.60
N PRO A 131 -5.43 9.08 -9.87
CA PRO A 131 -5.74 9.23 -8.47
C PRO A 131 -7.23 8.99 -8.36
N GLU A 132 -7.65 8.03 -7.52
CA GLU A 132 -9.07 7.87 -7.23
C GLU A 132 -9.49 9.29 -6.89
N ALA A 133 -10.29 9.88 -7.75
CA ALA A 133 -10.88 11.16 -7.46
C ALA A 133 -11.77 10.87 -6.25
N HIS A 134 -11.20 11.03 -5.06
CA HIS A 134 -12.04 11.23 -3.89
C HIS A 134 -12.94 12.37 -4.32
N PRO A 135 -14.27 12.18 -4.30
CA PRO A 135 -15.15 13.25 -4.69
C PRO A 135 -14.71 14.48 -3.90
N GLU A 136 -14.23 15.50 -4.61
CA GLU A 136 -13.81 16.72 -3.96
C GLU A 136 -14.98 17.22 -3.12
N PRO A 137 -14.76 17.67 -1.90
CA PRO A 137 -15.82 18.19 -1.08
C PRO A 137 -16.49 19.35 -1.85
N SER A 138 -17.80 19.36 -1.88
CA SER A 138 -18.53 20.46 -2.52
C SER A 138 -18.29 21.76 -1.72
N ALA A 139 -18.46 22.92 -2.39
CA ALA A 139 -18.34 24.21 -1.72
C ALA A 139 -19.27 24.32 -0.49
N GLU A 140 -20.45 23.72 -0.53
CA GLU A 140 -21.39 23.64 0.58
C GLU A 140 -20.84 22.81 1.74
N GLN A 141 -20.29 21.63 1.45
CA GLN A 141 -19.65 20.77 2.47
C GLN A 141 -18.46 21.43 3.12
N ILE A 142 -17.67 22.21 2.36
CA ILE A 142 -16.56 22.98 2.91
C ILE A 142 -17.09 24.07 3.84
N ALA A 143 -18.09 24.86 3.39
CA ALA A 143 -18.63 25.97 4.16
C ALA A 143 -19.32 25.54 5.48
N GLU A 144 -19.90 24.36 5.51
CA GLU A 144 -20.55 23.78 6.72
C GLU A 144 -19.57 23.07 7.66
N CYS A 145 -18.33 22.87 7.25
CA CYS A 145 -17.34 22.12 8.03
C CYS A 145 -16.65 23.02 9.07
N ALA A 146 -16.95 22.80 10.33
CA ALA A 146 -16.30 23.46 11.46
C ALA A 146 -15.05 22.72 11.98
N ASP A 147 -14.76 21.51 11.50
CA ASP A 147 -13.65 20.68 11.95
C ASP A 147 -12.39 20.92 11.11
N ARG A 148 -11.41 21.60 11.72
CA ARG A 148 -10.11 21.89 11.08
C ARG A 148 -9.30 20.64 10.70
N ALA A 149 -9.46 19.52 11.40
CA ALA A 149 -8.76 18.30 11.07
C ALA A 149 -9.31 17.69 9.77
N VAL A 150 -10.62 17.74 9.58
CA VAL A 150 -11.32 17.33 8.36
C VAL A 150 -10.92 18.24 7.20
N LEU A 151 -10.95 19.56 7.39
CA LEU A 151 -10.55 20.55 6.38
C LEU A 151 -9.09 20.34 5.92
N ARG A 152 -8.16 20.09 6.83
CA ARG A 152 -6.76 19.78 6.50
C ARG A 152 -6.64 18.44 5.77
N GLY A 153 -7.48 17.48 6.06
CA GLY A 153 -7.58 16.21 5.33
C GLY A 153 -7.96 16.45 3.88
N TRP A 154 -9.05 17.16 3.65
CA TRP A 154 -9.53 17.52 2.32
C TRP A 154 -8.53 18.38 1.54
N TRP A 155 -7.87 19.33 2.18
CA TRP A 155 -6.84 20.17 1.55
C TRP A 155 -5.71 19.35 0.89
N ARG A 156 -5.30 18.25 1.50
CA ARG A 156 -4.23 17.38 0.99
C ARG A 156 -4.61 16.65 -0.29
N THR A 157 -5.88 16.33 -0.46
CA THR A 157 -6.39 15.46 -1.54
C THR A 157 -7.11 16.22 -2.65
N SER A 158 -7.45 17.50 -2.45
CA SER A 158 -8.21 18.32 -3.41
C SER A 158 -7.33 19.03 -4.45
N GLY A 159 -7.94 19.46 -5.55
CA GLY A 159 -7.33 20.30 -6.58
C GLY A 159 -7.09 21.74 -6.13
N ALA A 160 -6.48 22.53 -7.00
CA ALA A 160 -6.04 23.90 -6.67
C ALA A 160 -7.20 24.83 -6.25
N ASP A 161 -8.32 24.77 -6.97
CA ASP A 161 -9.48 25.63 -6.73
C ASP A 161 -10.15 25.30 -5.39
N THR A 162 -10.35 24.02 -5.11
CA THR A 162 -10.93 23.53 -3.85
C THR A 162 -10.01 23.79 -2.66
N ARG A 163 -8.69 23.71 -2.84
CA ARG A 163 -7.72 24.08 -1.80
C ARG A 163 -7.82 25.55 -1.41
N ALA A 164 -8.04 26.43 -2.38
CA ALA A 164 -8.20 27.86 -2.12
C ALA A 164 -9.43 28.14 -1.23
N LEU A 165 -10.54 27.45 -1.49
CA LEU A 165 -11.77 27.55 -0.67
C LEU A 165 -11.54 27.02 0.75
N ILE A 166 -10.91 25.86 0.88
CA ILE A 166 -10.61 25.26 2.19
C ILE A 166 -9.66 26.15 2.99
N GLN A 167 -8.63 26.73 2.34
CA GLN A 167 -7.68 27.61 3.01
C GLN A 167 -8.35 28.86 3.54
N ALA A 168 -9.22 29.48 2.74
CA ALA A 168 -9.97 30.66 3.16
C ALA A 168 -10.82 30.41 4.42
N LEU A 169 -11.49 29.24 4.48
CA LEU A 169 -12.28 28.87 5.66
C LEU A 169 -11.41 28.57 6.89
N ILE A 170 -10.25 27.91 6.71
CA ILE A 170 -9.31 27.68 7.81
C ILE A 170 -8.83 28.99 8.40
N ASP A 171 -8.53 29.99 7.56
CA ASP A 171 -8.06 31.32 7.97
C ASP A 171 -9.18 32.09 8.68
N GLU A 172 -10.42 31.98 8.22
CA GLU A 172 -11.60 32.59 8.87
C GLU A 172 -11.83 31.98 10.26
N LEU A 173 -11.79 30.67 10.39
CA LEU A 173 -11.91 29.96 11.66
C LEU A 173 -10.77 30.28 12.63
N HIS A 174 -9.59 30.65 12.12
CA HIS A 174 -8.47 31.07 12.95
C HIS A 174 -8.68 32.47 13.50
N THR A 175 -9.19 33.38 12.66
CA THR A 175 -9.47 34.79 13.06
C THR A 175 -10.62 34.89 14.09
N ALA A 176 -11.61 33.94 14.00
CA ALA A 176 -12.73 33.90 14.91
C ALA A 176 -12.36 33.46 16.35
N GLU A 177 -11.22 32.78 16.52
CA GLU A 177 -10.75 32.29 17.84
C GLU A 177 -9.75 33.25 18.54
N GLU A 178 -9.27 34.32 17.88
CA GLU A 178 -8.49 35.33 18.60
C GLU A 178 -9.43 36.15 19.52
N PRO A 179 -9.31 36.03 20.88
CA PRO A 179 -10.06 36.89 21.75
C PRO A 179 -9.58 38.33 21.52
N THR A 180 -10.49 39.21 21.19
CA THR A 180 -10.28 40.64 21.28
C THR A 180 -9.93 40.98 22.75
N ASP A 181 -8.65 40.92 23.08
CA ASP A 181 -8.12 41.54 24.28
C ASP A 181 -8.21 43.05 24.05
N GLY A 182 -9.36 43.61 24.42
CA GLY A 182 -9.69 45.02 24.37
C GLY A 182 -9.72 45.58 25.77
N HIS A 183 -8.66 46.28 26.14
CA HIS A 183 -8.58 47.43 27.04
C HIS A 183 -9.29 47.33 28.36
#